data_ae9a484748a318f0e6cfdf38eb857432
#
_entry.id   ae9a484748a318f0e6cfdf38eb857432
#
_cell.length_a   1.000
_cell.length_b   1.000
_cell.length_c   1.000
_cell.angle_alpha   90.00
_cell.angle_beta   90.00
_cell.angle_gamma   90.00
#
_symmetry.space_group_name_H-M   'P 1'
#
loop_
_entity.id
_entity.type
_entity.pdbx_description
1 polymer ?
#
loop_
_entity_poly.entity_id
_entity_poly.type
_entity_poly.pdbx_seq_one_letter_code
_entity_poly.pdbx_strand_id
1 'polypeptide(L)'
;MLRIRLTDSPISLAGYWWATLVGFAWGFLWSTGPIELRQGLIVFTGMPKWTFGRGGSCVGGCYLTDRNAGDVVLGHEAVHKAQWRRYGMLFPVLYLIAGRNPLGNRFEIEAGLEAGGYVLRRRRPERPAR
;
A
#
# COMPACT_ATOMS: atom_id res chain seq x y z
N MET A 1 -31.31 15.56 -9.16
CA MET A 1 -29.98 15.75 -9.77
C MET A 1 -29.08 14.59 -9.41
N LEU A 2 -28.60 13.83 -10.40
CA LEU A 2 -27.70 12.73 -10.18
C LEU A 2 -26.28 13.30 -9.90
N ARG A 3 -25.81 13.21 -8.66
CA ARG A 3 -24.42 13.57 -8.34
C ARG A 3 -23.55 12.34 -8.55
N ILE A 4 -22.67 12.40 -9.54
CA ILE A 4 -21.65 11.38 -9.75
C ILE A 4 -20.50 11.65 -8.77
N ARG A 5 -20.29 10.76 -7.81
CA ARG A 5 -19.13 10.79 -6.93
C ARG A 5 -18.05 9.89 -7.51
N LEU A 6 -16.85 10.43 -7.71
CA LEU A 6 -15.70 9.68 -8.16
C LEU A 6 -14.93 9.02 -7.01
N THR A 7 -15.12 9.53 -5.79
CA THR A 7 -14.47 9.03 -4.57
C THR A 7 -15.51 8.50 -3.60
N ASP A 8 -15.14 7.52 -2.77
CA ASP A 8 -16.03 6.84 -1.81
C ASP A 8 -17.36 6.40 -2.46
N SER A 9 -17.26 5.76 -3.62
CA SER A 9 -18.40 5.47 -4.49
C SER A 9 -18.26 4.10 -5.16
N PRO A 10 -19.32 3.59 -5.82
CA PRO A 10 -19.18 2.39 -6.64
C PRO A 10 -18.14 2.52 -7.75
N ILE A 11 -17.91 3.74 -8.27
CA ILE A 11 -16.89 3.99 -9.29
C ILE A 11 -15.48 3.80 -8.73
N SER A 12 -15.18 4.38 -7.56
CA SER A 12 -13.88 4.17 -6.90
C SER A 12 -13.67 2.72 -6.50
N LEU A 13 -14.71 2.06 -6.03
CA LEU A 13 -14.65 0.64 -5.67
C LEU A 13 -14.40 -0.25 -6.90
N ALA A 14 -15.02 0.05 -8.04
CA ALA A 14 -14.75 -0.64 -9.30
C ALA A 14 -13.30 -0.46 -9.74
N GLY A 15 -12.75 0.75 -9.62
CA GLY A 15 -11.34 1.04 -9.88
C GLY A 15 -10.39 0.29 -8.95
N TYR A 16 -10.75 0.20 -7.66
CA TYR A 16 -10.02 -0.60 -6.68
C TYR A 16 -9.96 -2.08 -7.07
N TRP A 17 -11.08 -2.67 -7.46
CA TRP A 17 -11.13 -4.06 -7.86
C TRP A 17 -10.38 -4.31 -9.16
N TRP A 18 -10.42 -3.38 -10.10
CA TRP A 18 -9.60 -3.43 -11.31
C TRP A 18 -8.10 -3.43 -10.97
N ALA A 19 -7.66 -2.52 -10.12
CA ALA A 19 -6.26 -2.47 -9.66
C ALA A 19 -5.88 -3.75 -8.93
N THR A 20 -6.75 -4.29 -8.08
CA THR A 20 -6.54 -5.55 -7.38
C THR A 20 -6.36 -6.71 -8.34
N LEU A 21 -7.18 -6.80 -9.38
CA LEU A 21 -7.07 -7.83 -10.42
C LEU A 21 -5.73 -7.74 -11.16
N VAL A 22 -5.33 -6.53 -11.56
CA VAL A 22 -4.04 -6.29 -12.23
C VAL A 22 -2.88 -6.64 -11.31
N GLY A 23 -2.92 -6.18 -10.06
CA GLY A 23 -1.91 -6.49 -9.05
C GLY A 23 -1.81 -7.99 -8.77
N PHE A 24 -2.94 -8.67 -8.68
CA PHE A 24 -2.98 -10.12 -8.49
C PHE A 24 -2.35 -10.88 -9.66
N ALA A 25 -2.72 -10.54 -10.90
CA ALA A 25 -2.15 -11.16 -12.09
C ALA A 25 -0.63 -10.94 -12.17
N TRP A 26 -0.16 -9.74 -11.86
CA TRP A 26 1.25 -9.40 -11.82
C TRP A 26 2.00 -10.18 -10.73
N GLY A 27 1.46 -10.18 -9.51
CA GLY A 27 2.02 -10.92 -8.38
C GLY A 27 2.05 -12.43 -8.64
N PHE A 28 0.99 -12.99 -9.17
CA PHE A 28 0.92 -14.40 -9.53
C PHE A 28 1.98 -14.81 -10.56
N LEU A 29 2.23 -13.92 -11.54
CA LEU A 29 3.21 -14.17 -12.61
C LEU A 29 4.65 -14.20 -12.09
N TRP A 30 5.00 -13.32 -11.15
CA TRP A 30 6.39 -13.08 -10.74
C TRP A 30 6.74 -13.53 -9.33
N SER A 31 5.76 -13.85 -8.48
CA SER A 31 6.02 -14.30 -7.11
C SER A 31 6.67 -15.68 -7.09
N THR A 32 7.73 -15.81 -6.29
CA THR A 32 8.40 -17.10 -6.04
C THR A 32 8.14 -17.61 -4.63
N GLY A 33 7.56 -16.79 -3.76
CA GLY A 33 7.19 -17.15 -2.40
C GLY A 33 5.70 -17.49 -2.27
N PRO A 34 5.24 -17.81 -1.06
CA PRO A 34 3.83 -18.07 -0.82
C PRO A 34 2.99 -16.81 -1.03
N ILE A 35 1.76 -17.04 -1.51
CA ILE A 35 0.73 -15.98 -1.61
C ILE A 35 -0.14 -16.13 -0.36
N GLU A 36 -0.20 -15.09 0.47
CA GLU A 36 -0.87 -15.13 1.75
C GLU A 36 -1.88 -13.99 1.90
N LEU A 37 -2.98 -14.25 2.58
CA LEU A 37 -3.92 -13.21 3.00
C LEU A 37 -3.54 -12.78 4.42
N ARG A 38 -3.05 -11.55 4.58
CA ARG A 38 -2.62 -11.00 5.87
C ARG A 38 -3.12 -9.56 6.02
N GLN A 39 -3.74 -9.25 7.16
CA GLN A 39 -4.30 -7.93 7.47
C GLN A 39 -5.21 -7.38 6.35
N GLY A 40 -5.97 -8.27 5.71
CA GLY A 40 -6.85 -7.91 4.60
C GLY A 40 -6.15 -7.65 3.26
N LEU A 41 -4.83 -7.83 3.18
CA LEU A 41 -4.03 -7.71 1.96
C LEU A 41 -3.72 -9.09 1.38
N ILE A 42 -3.69 -9.17 0.06
CA ILE A 42 -3.14 -10.33 -0.65
C ILE A 42 -1.64 -10.05 -0.82
N VAL A 43 -0.82 -10.77 -0.06
CA VAL A 43 0.63 -10.54 0.04
C VAL A 43 1.38 -11.49 -0.88
N PHE A 44 2.14 -10.93 -1.81
CA PHE A 44 3.02 -11.64 -2.72
C PHE A 44 4.46 -11.40 -2.31
N THR A 45 5.19 -12.48 -2.03
CA THR A 45 6.59 -12.42 -1.61
C THR A 45 7.51 -13.10 -2.63
N GLY A 46 8.81 -12.89 -2.49
CA GLY A 46 9.79 -13.45 -3.41
C GLY A 46 9.69 -12.89 -4.82
N MET A 47 9.24 -11.66 -4.96
CA MET A 47 9.17 -11.02 -6.27
C MET A 47 10.54 -10.42 -6.66
N PRO A 48 10.94 -10.52 -7.94
CA PRO A 48 12.14 -9.85 -8.42
C PRO A 48 12.07 -8.33 -8.17
N LYS A 49 13.19 -7.71 -7.82
CA LYS A 49 13.24 -6.29 -7.44
C LYS A 49 12.75 -5.33 -8.50
N TRP A 50 12.83 -5.68 -9.78
CA TRP A 50 12.34 -4.85 -10.87
C TRP A 50 10.80 -4.83 -10.99
N THR A 51 10.09 -5.75 -10.32
CA THR A 51 8.64 -5.90 -10.41
C THR A 51 7.85 -4.99 -9.49
N PHE A 52 8.51 -4.32 -8.56
CA PHE A 52 7.88 -3.42 -7.58
C PHE A 52 8.79 -2.23 -7.27
N GLY A 53 8.20 -1.15 -6.76
CA GLY A 53 8.93 0.04 -6.36
C GLY A 53 9.33 0.02 -4.89
N ARG A 54 10.45 0.66 -4.55
CA ARG A 54 10.97 0.80 -3.19
C ARG A 54 11.11 -0.55 -2.48
N GLY A 55 10.65 -0.69 -1.23
CA GLY A 55 10.63 -1.95 -0.49
C GLY A 55 9.44 -2.85 -0.80
N GLY A 56 8.43 -2.32 -1.48
CA GLY A 56 7.21 -3.01 -1.87
C GLY A 56 6.19 -2.05 -2.44
N SER A 57 5.22 -2.56 -3.17
CA SER A 57 4.18 -1.76 -3.82
C SER A 57 2.79 -2.29 -3.49
N CYS A 58 1.90 -1.39 -3.08
CA CYS A 58 0.49 -1.69 -2.90
C CYS A 58 -0.29 -1.34 -4.17
N VAL A 59 -0.92 -2.34 -4.78
CA VAL A 59 -1.75 -2.18 -5.98
C VAL A 59 -3.13 -2.73 -5.68
N GLY A 60 -4.07 -1.83 -5.44
CA GLY A 60 -5.39 -2.19 -4.96
C GLY A 60 -5.30 -2.89 -3.59
N GLY A 61 -5.80 -4.10 -3.50
CA GLY A 61 -5.71 -4.95 -2.30
C GLY A 61 -4.51 -5.89 -2.27
N CYS A 62 -3.57 -5.76 -3.23
CA CYS A 62 -2.37 -6.59 -3.34
C CYS A 62 -1.15 -5.84 -2.84
N TYR A 63 -0.31 -6.51 -2.08
CA TYR A 63 1.01 -6.01 -1.69
C TYR A 63 2.10 -6.88 -2.32
N LEU A 64 2.97 -6.22 -3.08
CA LEU A 64 4.01 -6.86 -3.90
C LEU A 64 5.37 -6.54 -3.30
N THR A 65 6.10 -7.55 -2.86
CA THR A 65 7.41 -7.37 -2.22
C THR A 65 8.31 -8.58 -2.42
N ASP A 66 9.59 -8.44 -2.11
CA ASP A 66 10.48 -9.59 -1.98
C ASP A 66 10.36 -10.19 -0.57
N ARG A 67 10.77 -9.46 0.46
CA ARG A 67 10.81 -9.96 1.86
C ARG A 67 10.22 -8.99 2.88
N ASN A 68 9.88 -7.79 2.47
CA ASN A 68 9.45 -6.71 3.36
C ASN A 68 7.96 -6.85 3.72
N ALA A 69 7.60 -7.89 4.46
CA ALA A 69 6.24 -8.25 4.79
C ALA A 69 6.01 -8.45 6.31
N GLY A 70 6.69 -7.67 7.13
CA GLY A 70 6.45 -7.65 8.59
C GLY A 70 5.11 -7.00 8.93
N ASP A 71 4.57 -7.28 10.12
CA ASP A 71 3.24 -6.81 10.53
C ASP A 71 3.10 -5.29 10.54
N VAL A 72 4.17 -4.58 10.91
CA VAL A 72 4.19 -3.10 10.92
C VAL A 72 4.08 -2.55 9.49
N VAL A 73 4.83 -3.10 8.56
CA VAL A 73 4.79 -2.71 7.14
C VAL A 73 3.42 -3.03 6.55
N LEU A 74 2.84 -4.18 6.85
CA LEU A 74 1.51 -4.55 6.37
C LEU A 74 0.43 -3.62 6.91
N GLY A 75 0.58 -3.11 8.13
CA GLY A 75 -0.30 -2.06 8.66
C GLY A 75 -0.24 -0.77 7.84
N HIS A 76 0.96 -0.35 7.43
CA HIS A 76 1.18 0.76 6.51
C HIS A 76 0.48 0.52 5.16
N GLU A 77 0.69 -0.65 4.59
CA GLU A 77 0.10 -1.02 3.28
C GLU A 77 -1.42 -1.17 3.35
N ALA A 78 -1.97 -1.57 4.49
CA ALA A 78 -3.42 -1.62 4.70
C ALA A 78 -4.07 -0.23 4.61
N VAL A 79 -3.37 0.83 5.01
CA VAL A 79 -3.83 2.22 4.83
C VAL A 79 -3.83 2.56 3.34
N HIS A 80 -2.81 2.18 2.57
CA HIS A 80 -2.79 2.37 1.12
C HIS A 80 -3.95 1.63 0.43
N LYS A 81 -4.27 0.41 0.88
CA LYS A 81 -5.46 -0.30 0.41
C LYS A 81 -6.74 0.53 0.61
N ALA A 82 -6.90 1.12 1.79
CA ALA A 82 -8.05 1.98 2.09
C ALA A 82 -8.07 3.21 1.17
N GLN A 83 -6.93 3.80 0.88
CA GLN A 83 -6.79 4.91 -0.08
C GLN A 83 -7.19 4.47 -1.50
N TRP A 84 -6.77 3.29 -1.95
CA TRP A 84 -7.21 2.71 -3.21
C TRP A 84 -8.73 2.54 -3.28
N ARG A 85 -9.34 2.07 -2.21
CA ARG A 85 -10.81 1.89 -2.14
C ARG A 85 -11.54 3.23 -2.20
N ARG A 86 -10.98 4.25 -1.56
CA ARG A 86 -11.57 5.59 -1.52
C ARG A 86 -11.49 6.29 -2.87
N TYR A 87 -10.35 6.23 -3.53
CA TYR A 87 -10.06 7.00 -4.75
C TYR A 87 -10.13 6.18 -6.03
N GLY A 88 -10.07 4.85 -5.95
CA GLY A 88 -10.04 3.99 -7.12
C GLY A 88 -8.87 4.30 -8.03
N MET A 89 -9.09 4.35 -9.33
CA MET A 89 -8.04 4.64 -10.31
C MET A 89 -7.57 6.09 -10.32
N LEU A 90 -8.23 6.99 -9.59
CA LEU A 90 -7.70 8.33 -9.32
C LEU A 90 -6.50 8.30 -8.37
N PHE A 91 -6.40 7.27 -7.51
CA PHE A 91 -5.35 7.20 -6.49
C PHE A 91 -3.93 7.31 -7.08
N PRO A 92 -3.54 6.55 -8.12
CA PRO A 92 -2.21 6.71 -8.71
C PRO A 92 -1.92 8.13 -9.19
N VAL A 93 -2.91 8.80 -9.76
CA VAL A 93 -2.78 10.19 -10.24
C VAL A 93 -2.58 11.15 -9.07
N LEU A 94 -3.42 11.05 -8.04
CA LEU A 94 -3.32 11.86 -6.83
C LEU A 94 -2.01 11.62 -6.08
N TYR A 95 -1.56 10.38 -6.03
CA TYR A 95 -0.29 10.00 -5.42
C TYR A 95 0.90 10.66 -6.13
N LEU A 96 0.92 10.66 -7.46
CA LEU A 96 1.97 11.32 -8.25
C LEU A 96 1.96 12.84 -8.05
N ILE A 97 0.78 13.46 -8.01
CA ILE A 97 0.63 14.91 -7.75
C ILE A 97 1.13 15.26 -6.34
N ALA A 98 0.91 14.39 -5.36
CA ALA A 98 1.38 14.59 -3.99
C ALA A 98 2.90 14.56 -3.85
N GLY A 99 3.63 14.03 -4.84
CA GLY A 99 5.08 14.10 -4.95
C GLY A 99 5.81 12.80 -4.75
N ARG A 100 7.00 12.72 -5.33
CA ARG A 100 7.87 11.53 -5.25
C ARG A 100 8.56 11.37 -3.90
N ASN A 101 8.74 12.47 -3.16
CA ASN A 101 9.33 12.40 -1.83
C ASN A 101 8.29 11.89 -0.83
N PRO A 102 8.46 10.69 -0.26
CA PRO A 102 7.49 10.14 0.68
C PRO A 102 7.31 11.01 1.92
N LEU A 103 8.34 11.74 2.34
CA LEU A 103 8.25 12.62 3.51
C LEU A 103 7.29 13.80 3.31
N GLY A 104 7.06 14.21 2.07
CA GLY A 104 6.11 15.26 1.71
C GLY A 104 4.81 14.75 1.09
N ASN A 105 4.71 13.45 0.84
CA ASN A 105 3.52 12.84 0.24
C ASN A 105 2.46 12.57 1.30
N ARG A 106 1.29 13.22 1.19
CA ARG A 106 0.22 13.11 2.20
C ARG A 106 -0.31 11.68 2.37
N PHE A 107 -0.27 10.86 1.33
CA PHE A 107 -0.72 9.48 1.40
C PHE A 107 0.25 8.60 2.17
N GLU A 108 1.55 8.85 2.04
CA GLU A 108 2.58 8.18 2.81
C GLU A 108 2.57 8.64 4.28
N ILE A 109 2.34 9.92 4.52
CA ILE A 109 2.21 10.48 5.87
C ILE A 109 1.00 9.87 6.57
N GLU A 110 -0.13 9.76 5.90
CA GLU A 110 -1.35 9.12 6.44
C GLU A 110 -1.11 7.63 6.76
N ALA A 111 -0.37 6.92 5.89
CA ALA A 111 -0.03 5.51 6.09
C ALA A 111 1.00 5.28 7.21
N GLY A 112 1.78 6.31 7.56
CA GLY A 112 2.80 6.26 8.60
C GLY A 112 4.21 6.11 8.06
N LEU A 113 5.02 7.15 8.21
CA LEU A 113 6.39 7.20 7.66
C LEU A 113 7.33 6.22 8.37
N GLU A 114 7.18 6.00 9.67
CA GLU A 114 7.96 5.02 10.44
C GLU A 114 7.63 3.60 10.00
N ALA A 115 6.35 3.27 9.90
CA ALA A 115 5.87 1.95 9.50
C ALA A 115 6.26 1.62 8.06
N GLY A 116 6.30 2.63 7.17
CA GLY A 116 6.73 2.49 5.79
C GLY A 116 8.26 2.40 5.62
N GLY A 117 9.03 2.60 6.70
CA GLY A 117 10.49 2.56 6.66
C GLY A 117 11.16 3.84 6.13
N TYR A 118 10.42 4.94 5.99
CA TYR A 118 10.94 6.20 5.45
C TYR A 118 11.66 7.07 6.49
N VAL A 119 11.36 6.85 7.78
CA VAL A 119 12.03 7.49 8.91
C VAL A 119 12.35 6.45 9.97
N LEU A 120 13.40 6.73 10.77
CA LEU A 120 13.78 5.84 11.86
C LEU A 120 12.71 5.87 12.95
N ARG A 121 12.41 4.68 13.48
CA ARG A 121 11.51 4.54 14.61
C ARG A 121 12.13 5.21 15.84
N ARG A 122 11.41 6.16 16.46
CA ARG A 122 11.85 6.75 17.73
C ARG A 122 11.94 5.65 18.78
N ARG A 123 13.10 5.49 19.42
CA ARG A 123 13.22 4.70 20.65
C ARG A 123 12.32 5.35 21.70
N ARG A 124 11.39 4.58 22.27
CA ARG A 124 10.73 5.04 23.49
C ARG A 124 11.83 5.24 24.54
N PRO A 125 11.87 6.39 25.25
CA PRO A 125 12.75 6.51 26.39
C PRO A 125 12.43 5.36 27.35
N GLU A 126 13.47 4.63 27.76
CA GLU A 126 13.32 3.60 28.78
C GLU A 126 12.71 4.27 30.03
N ARG A 127 11.60 3.72 30.51
CA ARG A 127 11.07 4.17 31.78
C ARG A 127 12.16 3.90 32.81
N PRO A 128 12.57 4.91 33.63
CA PRO A 128 13.51 4.66 34.68
C PRO A 128 12.95 3.54 35.57
N ALA A 129 13.80 2.57 35.89
CA ALA A 129 13.46 1.48 36.81
C ALA A 129 12.97 2.08 38.13
N ARG A 130 11.78 1.65 38.57
CA ARG A 130 11.25 2.04 39.88
C ARG A 130 12.00 1.27 40.96
#